data_049552907d50373ba9f55561d39a0837
#
_entry.id   049552907d50373ba9f55561d39a0837
#
_cell.length_a   1.000
_cell.length_b   1.000
_cell.length_c   1.000
_cell.angle_alpha   90.00
_cell.angle_beta   90.00
_cell.angle_gamma   90.00
#
_symmetry.space_group_name_H-M   'P 1'
#
loop_
_entity.id
_entity.type
_entity.pdbx_description
1 polymer ?
#
loop_
_entity_poly.entity_id
_entity_poly.type
_entity_poly.pdbx_seq_one_letter_code
_entity_poly.pdbx_strand_id
1 'polypeptide(L)'
;MECVDMAVDFYKAAGREIAFAEFTNPEGRFVDGDMYIYALDMKGTMLAHGANERFVGQEWIDVKDSGGKPFVKEILEIAELKGNGWVEYKWYDLEVRETLPKAVYFEKVDDVIICSGVYPRQSKRTRRDAMDWVGRAVDFYNAAGKWVSLAEFTNPRGQFVDGEMYIFALDSQGTMVAHGANGNFVGKQWIDVKDADGKAFVKELVDAAHQKGNGWVEYSWYDPEIKETLPKAVYFEKVNDVIICSGVYKQ
;
A
#
# COMPACT_ATOMS: atom_id res chain seq x y z
N MET A 1 -11.79 4.57 7.19
CA MET A 1 -13.00 4.63 8.04
C MET A 1 -12.78 3.82 9.31
N GLU A 2 -12.61 2.50 9.28
CA GLU A 2 -12.48 1.69 10.50
C GLU A 2 -11.47 2.20 11.54
N CYS A 3 -10.33 2.73 11.12
CA CYS A 3 -9.31 3.25 12.04
C CYS A 3 -9.81 4.50 12.80
N VAL A 4 -10.52 5.40 12.13
CA VAL A 4 -11.09 6.59 12.77
C VAL A 4 -12.25 6.20 13.68
N ASP A 5 -13.12 5.27 13.26
CA ASP A 5 -14.23 4.78 14.08
C ASP A 5 -13.69 4.19 15.41
N MET A 6 -12.65 3.33 15.33
CA MET A 6 -11.98 2.78 16.51
C MET A 6 -11.34 3.87 17.39
N ALA A 7 -10.75 4.89 16.79
CA ALA A 7 -10.14 5.99 17.52
C ALA A 7 -11.19 6.86 18.23
N VAL A 8 -12.33 7.10 17.59
CA VAL A 8 -13.48 7.80 18.16
C VAL A 8 -14.05 7.03 19.35
N ASP A 9 -14.24 5.72 19.21
CA ASP A 9 -14.73 4.86 20.31
C ASP A 9 -13.74 4.84 21.47
N PHE A 10 -12.45 4.78 21.18
CA PHE A 10 -11.41 4.84 22.20
C PHE A 10 -11.37 6.20 22.91
N TYR A 11 -11.49 7.30 22.16
CA TYR A 11 -11.56 8.65 22.72
C TYR A 11 -12.75 8.79 23.69
N LYS A 12 -13.92 8.31 23.30
CA LYS A 12 -15.12 8.34 24.15
C LYS A 12 -14.99 7.48 25.39
N ALA A 13 -14.32 6.33 25.31
CA ALA A 13 -14.16 5.39 26.41
C ALA A 13 -13.05 5.79 27.39
N ALA A 14 -11.88 6.19 26.88
CA ALA A 14 -10.68 6.44 27.68
C ALA A 14 -10.54 7.90 28.15
N GLY A 15 -11.24 8.82 27.49
CA GLY A 15 -11.14 10.26 27.74
C GLY A 15 -9.98 10.90 26.98
N ARG A 16 -10.04 12.23 26.91
CA ARG A 16 -9.19 13.10 26.06
C ARG A 16 -7.69 12.88 26.27
N GLU A 17 -7.24 12.91 27.51
CA GLU A 17 -5.81 12.86 27.83
C GLU A 17 -5.19 11.51 27.45
N ILE A 18 -5.87 10.41 27.80
CA ILE A 18 -5.41 9.04 27.49
C ILE A 18 -5.44 8.80 25.98
N ALA A 19 -6.49 9.27 25.30
CA ALA A 19 -6.61 9.11 23.86
C ALA A 19 -5.51 9.87 23.11
N PHE A 20 -5.22 11.10 23.46
CA PHE A 20 -4.16 11.87 22.78
C PHE A 20 -2.76 11.33 23.04
N ALA A 21 -2.50 10.83 24.25
CA ALA A 21 -1.25 10.13 24.54
C ALA A 21 -1.08 8.89 23.64
N GLU A 22 -2.14 8.08 23.51
CA GLU A 22 -2.12 6.89 22.66
C GLU A 22 -2.05 7.23 21.16
N PHE A 23 -2.75 8.26 20.70
CA PHE A 23 -2.69 8.73 19.30
C PHE A 23 -1.33 9.33 18.93
N THR A 24 -0.56 9.79 19.88
CA THR A 24 0.78 10.34 19.65
C THR A 24 1.88 9.30 19.81
N ASN A 25 1.55 8.11 20.31
CA ASN A 25 2.50 7.01 20.46
C ASN A 25 2.83 6.38 19.11
N PRO A 26 4.06 6.47 18.57
CA PRO A 26 4.42 5.91 17.28
C PRO A 26 4.45 4.38 17.25
N GLU A 27 4.51 3.74 18.43
CA GLU A 27 4.42 2.29 18.60
C GLU A 27 3.04 1.85 19.11
N GLY A 28 2.07 2.78 19.14
CA GLY A 28 0.72 2.54 19.63
C GLY A 28 -0.17 1.83 18.61
N ARG A 29 -1.33 1.38 19.11
CA ARG A 29 -2.32 0.64 18.30
C ARG A 29 -2.93 1.43 17.14
N PHE A 30 -2.74 2.75 17.11
CA PHE A 30 -3.29 3.64 16.09
C PHE A 30 -2.25 4.08 15.06
N VAL A 31 -1.14 3.34 14.97
CA VAL A 31 -0.12 3.50 13.95
C VAL A 31 0.13 2.15 13.29
N ASP A 32 -0.04 2.09 11.97
CA ASP A 32 0.22 0.89 11.16
C ASP A 32 0.83 1.35 9.81
N GLY A 33 2.17 1.28 9.73
CA GLY A 33 2.91 1.80 8.58
C GLY A 33 2.62 3.29 8.36
N ASP A 34 2.14 3.62 7.17
CA ASP A 34 1.81 5.01 6.76
C ASP A 34 0.47 5.50 7.31
N MET A 35 -0.31 4.61 7.90
CA MET A 35 -1.60 4.93 8.48
C MET A 35 -1.45 5.25 9.96
N TYR A 36 -1.87 6.44 10.36
CA TYR A 36 -1.85 6.90 11.74
C TYR A 36 -3.00 7.85 12.04
N ILE A 37 -3.33 7.95 13.32
CA ILE A 37 -4.29 8.94 13.81
C ILE A 37 -3.58 10.26 14.11
N TYR A 38 -4.24 11.36 13.78
CA TYR A 38 -3.97 12.67 14.33
C TYR A 38 -5.26 13.36 14.72
N ALA A 39 -5.18 14.30 15.65
CA ALA A 39 -6.33 15.03 16.15
C ALA A 39 -6.10 16.56 16.09
N LEU A 40 -7.14 17.29 15.74
CA LEU A 40 -7.17 18.74 15.66
C LEU A 40 -8.25 19.30 16.61
N ASP A 41 -8.03 20.50 17.14
CA ASP A 41 -9.12 21.28 17.70
C ASP A 41 -9.86 22.07 16.61
N MET A 42 -10.96 22.73 16.99
CA MET A 42 -11.76 23.53 16.05
C MET A 42 -11.07 24.84 15.61
N LYS A 43 -9.86 25.12 16.08
CA LYS A 43 -9.01 26.25 15.63
C LYS A 43 -7.91 25.79 14.66
N GLY A 44 -7.77 24.48 14.47
CA GLY A 44 -6.73 23.88 13.64
C GLY A 44 -5.41 23.67 14.37
N THR A 45 -5.42 23.64 15.71
CA THR A 45 -4.25 23.25 16.51
C THR A 45 -4.14 21.73 16.53
N MET A 46 -2.95 21.21 16.31
CA MET A 46 -2.68 19.77 16.41
C MET A 46 -2.68 19.33 17.87
N LEU A 47 -3.58 18.43 18.24
CA LEU A 47 -3.72 17.91 19.61
C LEU A 47 -2.98 16.58 19.81
N ALA A 48 -2.87 15.77 18.75
CA ALA A 48 -2.15 14.51 18.76
C ALA A 48 -1.68 14.18 17.34
N HIS A 49 -0.57 13.42 17.17
CA HIS A 49 -0.08 13.03 15.87
C HIS A 49 0.81 11.77 15.93
N GLY A 50 0.33 10.64 15.40
CA GLY A 50 0.98 9.33 15.53
C GLY A 50 2.33 9.20 14.84
N ALA A 51 2.57 9.92 13.75
CA ALA A 51 3.85 9.83 13.03
C ALA A 51 4.88 10.90 13.46
N ASN A 52 4.47 12.01 14.11
CA ASN A 52 5.41 13.06 14.47
C ASN A 52 4.88 13.94 15.62
N GLU A 53 5.34 13.65 16.83
CA GLU A 53 4.97 14.37 18.04
C GLU A 53 5.30 15.88 18.02
N ARG A 54 6.29 16.29 17.18
CA ARG A 54 6.69 17.70 17.08
C ARG A 54 5.60 18.60 16.52
N PHE A 55 4.59 18.04 15.87
CA PHE A 55 3.46 18.80 15.35
C PHE A 55 2.44 19.15 16.43
N VAL A 56 2.45 18.45 17.55
CA VAL A 56 1.52 18.68 18.66
C VAL A 56 1.72 20.07 19.25
N GLY A 57 0.62 20.80 19.46
CA GLY A 57 0.59 22.16 19.93
C GLY A 57 0.80 23.24 18.87
N GLN A 58 1.08 22.87 17.62
CA GLN A 58 1.24 23.82 16.51
C GLN A 58 -0.10 24.13 15.84
N GLU A 59 -0.24 25.37 15.36
CA GLU A 59 -1.39 25.81 14.57
C GLU A 59 -1.19 25.44 13.08
N TRP A 60 -2.16 24.73 12.51
CA TRP A 60 -2.10 24.22 11.13
C TRP A 60 -3.14 24.82 10.21
N ILE A 61 -3.97 25.74 10.72
CA ILE A 61 -5.10 26.33 9.98
C ILE A 61 -4.68 26.98 8.65
N ASP A 62 -3.51 27.61 8.62
CA ASP A 62 -2.98 28.31 7.44
C ASP A 62 -1.96 27.50 6.66
N VAL A 63 -1.66 26.26 7.10
CA VAL A 63 -0.74 25.38 6.39
C VAL A 63 -1.37 24.94 5.06
N LYS A 64 -0.58 25.08 4.00
CA LYS A 64 -0.97 24.69 2.64
C LYS A 64 -0.15 23.51 2.18
N ASP A 65 -0.77 22.69 1.37
CA ASP A 65 -0.07 21.64 0.65
C ASP A 65 0.83 22.21 -0.47
N SER A 66 1.57 21.35 -1.16
CA SER A 66 2.45 21.76 -2.27
C SER A 66 1.69 22.34 -3.48
N GLY A 67 0.39 22.15 -3.57
CA GLY A 67 -0.51 22.73 -4.55
C GLY A 67 -1.13 24.05 -4.11
N GLY A 68 -0.85 24.51 -2.87
CA GLY A 68 -1.39 25.72 -2.29
C GLY A 68 -2.76 25.54 -1.61
N LYS A 69 -3.23 24.30 -1.41
CA LYS A 69 -4.51 23.97 -0.81
C LYS A 69 -4.44 24.07 0.72
N PRO A 70 -5.29 24.89 1.39
CA PRO A 70 -5.37 24.98 2.83
C PRO A 70 -6.21 23.82 3.40
N PHE A 71 -5.65 22.62 3.43
CA PHE A 71 -6.38 21.37 3.69
C PHE A 71 -6.96 21.29 5.11
N VAL A 72 -6.27 21.83 6.12
CA VAL A 72 -6.81 21.85 7.49
C VAL A 72 -8.05 22.73 7.56
N LYS A 73 -8.04 23.89 6.93
CA LYS A 73 -9.21 24.77 6.86
C LYS A 73 -10.41 24.07 6.23
N GLU A 74 -10.20 23.33 5.14
CA GLU A 74 -11.25 22.55 4.48
C GLU A 74 -11.79 21.43 5.39
N ILE A 75 -10.91 20.73 6.14
CA ILE A 75 -11.31 19.73 7.14
C ILE A 75 -12.24 20.36 8.18
N LEU A 76 -11.85 21.51 8.74
CA LEU A 76 -12.63 22.24 9.74
C LEU A 76 -13.99 22.66 9.21
N GLU A 77 -14.06 23.23 8.01
CA GLU A 77 -15.28 23.66 7.36
C GLU A 77 -16.25 22.49 7.15
N ILE A 78 -15.77 21.35 6.65
CA ILE A 78 -16.60 20.17 6.45
C ILE A 78 -17.01 19.55 7.79
N ALA A 79 -16.10 19.48 8.77
CA ALA A 79 -16.41 18.97 10.11
C ALA A 79 -17.49 19.79 10.83
N GLU A 80 -17.49 21.12 10.66
CA GLU A 80 -18.51 22.00 11.21
C GLU A 80 -19.88 21.74 10.56
N LEU A 81 -19.91 21.53 9.23
CA LEU A 81 -21.14 21.40 8.46
C LEU A 81 -21.75 19.98 8.54
N LYS A 82 -20.92 18.95 8.52
CA LYS A 82 -21.35 17.55 8.34
C LYS A 82 -20.94 16.60 9.46
N GLY A 83 -20.01 17.01 10.32
CA GLY A 83 -19.46 16.17 11.37
C GLY A 83 -18.39 15.19 10.89
N ASN A 84 -18.39 14.76 9.64
CA ASN A 84 -17.39 13.87 9.07
C ASN A 84 -17.21 14.12 7.57
N GLY A 85 -16.14 13.55 7.00
CA GLY A 85 -15.90 13.68 5.57
C GLY A 85 -14.53 13.23 5.12
N TRP A 86 -14.26 13.49 3.85
CA TRP A 86 -12.97 13.24 3.21
C TRP A 86 -12.39 14.54 2.67
N VAL A 87 -11.08 14.71 2.84
CA VAL A 87 -10.29 15.78 2.21
C VAL A 87 -9.05 15.17 1.58
N GLU A 88 -8.80 15.53 0.32
CA GLU A 88 -7.59 15.12 -0.40
C GLU A 88 -6.64 16.31 -0.52
N TYR A 89 -5.35 16.07 -0.29
CA TYR A 89 -4.29 17.06 -0.43
C TYR A 89 -2.95 16.39 -0.76
N LYS A 90 -1.95 17.19 -1.12
CA LYS A 90 -0.61 16.70 -1.43
C LYS A 90 0.30 16.82 -0.22
N TRP A 91 0.88 15.72 0.21
CA TRP A 91 1.78 15.70 1.37
C TRP A 91 3.15 15.13 0.99
N TYR A 92 4.21 15.72 1.57
CA TYR A 92 5.56 15.22 1.37
C TYR A 92 5.78 14.00 2.27
N ASP A 93 5.95 12.87 1.63
CA ASP A 93 6.26 11.61 2.29
C ASP A 93 7.77 11.51 2.51
N LEU A 94 8.18 11.29 3.77
CA LEU A 94 9.60 11.24 4.15
C LEU A 94 10.26 9.91 3.80
N GLU A 95 9.50 8.84 3.67
CA GLU A 95 10.01 7.50 3.37
C GLU A 95 10.39 7.39 1.90
N VAL A 96 9.48 7.73 1.02
CA VAL A 96 9.73 7.72 -0.43
C VAL A 96 10.35 9.04 -0.94
N ARG A 97 10.42 10.09 -0.10
CA ARG A 97 10.96 11.43 -0.41
C ARG A 97 10.27 12.10 -1.59
N GLU A 98 8.98 11.91 -1.71
CA GLU A 98 8.17 12.49 -2.78
C GLU A 98 6.92 13.16 -2.20
N THR A 99 6.36 14.09 -2.99
CA THR A 99 5.06 14.69 -2.66
C THR A 99 3.95 13.83 -3.25
N LEU A 100 3.17 13.19 -2.37
CA LEU A 100 2.13 12.25 -2.72
C LEU A 100 0.73 12.84 -2.43
N PRO A 101 -0.32 12.50 -3.20
CA PRO A 101 -1.68 12.74 -2.78
C PRO A 101 -1.99 11.91 -1.54
N LYS A 102 -2.67 12.54 -0.58
CA LYS A 102 -3.14 11.92 0.65
C LYS A 102 -4.63 12.17 0.78
N ALA A 103 -5.41 11.12 0.98
CA ALA A 103 -6.82 11.20 1.31
C ALA A 103 -7.00 11.02 2.82
N VAL A 104 -7.65 11.96 3.47
CA VAL A 104 -7.89 11.93 4.90
C VAL A 104 -9.38 11.81 5.16
N TYR A 105 -9.76 10.77 5.89
CA TYR A 105 -11.06 10.66 6.52
C TYR A 105 -11.00 11.23 7.93
N PHE A 106 -12.06 11.91 8.34
CA PHE A 106 -12.15 12.49 9.67
C PHE A 106 -13.58 12.43 10.24
N GLU A 107 -13.64 12.42 11.56
CA GLU A 107 -14.87 12.62 12.33
C GLU A 107 -14.68 13.66 13.42
N LYS A 108 -15.71 14.49 13.59
CA LYS A 108 -15.82 15.45 14.69
C LYS A 108 -16.49 14.79 15.89
N VAL A 109 -15.81 14.85 17.02
CA VAL A 109 -16.33 14.40 18.31
C VAL A 109 -16.13 15.55 19.31
N ASP A 110 -17.23 16.09 19.81
CA ASP A 110 -17.22 17.28 20.67
C ASP A 110 -16.50 18.47 19.99
N ASP A 111 -15.41 18.95 20.57
CA ASP A 111 -14.56 20.01 20.06
C ASP A 111 -13.28 19.48 19.36
N VAL A 112 -13.21 18.19 19.06
CA VAL A 112 -12.05 17.52 18.48
C VAL A 112 -12.42 16.92 17.12
N ILE A 113 -11.50 16.99 16.19
CA ILE A 113 -11.58 16.30 14.90
C ILE A 113 -10.51 15.21 14.89
N ILE A 114 -10.93 13.96 14.84
CA ILE A 114 -10.06 12.79 14.76
C ILE A 114 -9.92 12.38 13.30
N CYS A 115 -8.68 12.30 12.83
CA CYS A 115 -8.34 12.14 11.43
C CYS A 115 -7.43 10.93 11.22
N SER A 116 -7.61 10.23 10.11
CA SER A 116 -6.63 9.28 9.59
C SER A 116 -6.46 9.48 8.09
N GLY A 117 -5.23 9.48 7.63
CA GLY A 117 -4.92 9.62 6.22
C GLY A 117 -4.40 8.33 5.63
N VAL A 118 -4.87 8.04 4.44
CA VAL A 118 -4.27 7.02 3.59
C VAL A 118 -3.65 7.74 2.40
N TYR A 119 -2.49 7.30 1.98
CA TYR A 119 -2.02 7.65 0.66
C TYR A 119 -2.86 6.82 -0.33
N PRO A 120 -3.76 7.45 -1.13
CA PRO A 120 -4.42 6.72 -2.20
C PRO A 120 -3.30 6.05 -2.95
N ARG A 121 -3.38 4.73 -3.13
CA ARG A 121 -2.31 3.99 -3.78
C ARG A 121 -1.80 4.78 -4.97
N GLN A 122 -0.70 5.47 -4.79
CA GLN A 122 0.14 5.81 -5.89
C GLN A 122 0.97 4.59 -6.22
N SER A 123 0.34 3.56 -6.66
CA SER A 123 1.05 2.69 -7.54
C SER A 123 0.98 3.29 -8.95
N LYS A 124 1.61 4.41 -9.12
CA LYS A 124 2.27 4.64 -10.38
C LYS A 124 3.55 3.81 -10.43
N ARG A 125 3.48 2.59 -9.87
CA ARG A 125 4.51 1.62 -10.16
C ARG A 125 4.50 1.43 -11.66
N THR A 126 5.60 1.83 -12.27
CA THR A 126 5.76 1.80 -13.70
C THR A 126 6.20 0.40 -14.14
N ARG A 127 6.11 0.14 -15.42
CA ARG A 127 6.71 -1.07 -15.98
C ARG A 127 8.21 -1.16 -15.67
N ARG A 128 8.89 -0.02 -15.57
CA ARG A 128 10.31 0.03 -15.22
C ARG A 128 10.53 -0.47 -13.79
N ASP A 129 9.68 -0.05 -12.85
CA ASP A 129 9.79 -0.53 -11.46
C ASP A 129 9.63 -2.05 -11.38
N ALA A 130 8.67 -2.63 -12.11
CA ALA A 130 8.52 -4.08 -12.15
C ALA A 130 9.73 -4.80 -12.75
N MET A 131 10.36 -4.23 -13.80
CA MET A 131 11.59 -4.76 -14.38
C MET A 131 12.75 -4.69 -13.39
N ASP A 132 12.97 -3.53 -12.76
CA ASP A 132 14.03 -3.33 -11.78
C ASP A 132 13.83 -4.26 -10.56
N TRP A 133 12.59 -4.48 -10.16
CA TRP A 133 12.24 -5.39 -9.06
C TRP A 133 12.56 -6.83 -9.36
N VAL A 134 12.19 -7.32 -10.55
CA VAL A 134 12.55 -8.66 -11.02
C VAL A 134 14.06 -8.79 -11.18
N GLY A 135 14.74 -7.79 -11.73
CA GLY A 135 16.21 -7.79 -11.85
C GLY A 135 16.90 -7.99 -10.49
N ARG A 136 16.48 -7.25 -9.46
CA ARG A 136 16.98 -7.44 -8.08
C ARG A 136 16.71 -8.84 -7.54
N ALA A 137 15.54 -9.39 -7.83
CA ALA A 137 15.19 -10.76 -7.42
C ALA A 137 16.03 -11.82 -8.14
N VAL A 138 16.34 -11.61 -9.42
CA VAL A 138 17.25 -12.46 -10.21
C VAL A 138 18.67 -12.42 -9.64
N ASP A 139 19.18 -11.22 -9.32
CA ASP A 139 20.51 -11.08 -8.70
C ASP A 139 20.56 -11.80 -7.35
N PHE A 140 19.52 -11.65 -6.54
CA PHE A 140 19.41 -12.34 -5.26
C PHE A 140 19.34 -13.88 -5.45
N TYR A 141 18.56 -14.34 -6.43
CA TYR A 141 18.46 -15.78 -6.75
C TYR A 141 19.83 -16.37 -7.16
N ASN A 142 20.58 -15.64 -7.96
CA ASN A 142 21.91 -16.07 -8.40
C ASN A 142 22.92 -16.09 -7.25
N ALA A 143 22.81 -15.17 -6.30
CA ALA A 143 23.72 -15.06 -5.15
C ALA A 143 23.36 -16.05 -4.02
N ALA A 144 22.08 -16.15 -3.64
CA ALA A 144 21.61 -16.90 -2.47
C ALA A 144 21.20 -18.35 -2.80
N GLY A 145 20.95 -18.65 -4.07
CA GLY A 145 20.49 -19.95 -4.55
C GLY A 145 18.99 -20.15 -4.43
N LYS A 146 18.50 -21.18 -5.13
CA LYS A 146 17.06 -21.43 -5.35
C LYS A 146 16.23 -21.43 -4.06
N TRP A 147 16.60 -22.24 -3.09
CA TRP A 147 15.74 -22.50 -1.93
C TRP A 147 15.66 -21.30 -0.98
N VAL A 148 16.78 -20.59 -0.79
CA VAL A 148 16.81 -19.37 0.01
C VAL A 148 15.97 -18.28 -0.65
N SER A 149 16.08 -18.16 -1.97
CA SER A 149 15.34 -17.15 -2.71
C SER A 149 13.83 -17.41 -2.74
N LEU A 150 13.39 -18.65 -2.98
CA LEU A 150 11.98 -18.98 -2.96
C LEU A 150 11.34 -18.77 -1.57
N ALA A 151 12.08 -19.07 -0.50
CA ALA A 151 11.62 -18.77 0.85
C ALA A 151 11.46 -17.27 1.08
N GLU A 152 12.45 -16.46 0.67
CA GLU A 152 12.40 -15.00 0.79
C GLU A 152 11.33 -14.37 -0.09
N PHE A 153 11.13 -14.86 -1.30
CA PHE A 153 10.05 -14.40 -2.20
C PHE A 153 8.65 -14.73 -1.68
N THR A 154 8.53 -15.70 -0.77
CA THR A 154 7.24 -16.06 -0.13
C THR A 154 7.03 -15.36 1.22
N ASN A 155 8.05 -14.67 1.72
CA ASN A 155 7.98 -13.96 2.98
C ASN A 155 7.20 -12.64 2.81
N PRO A 156 5.98 -12.49 3.39
CA PRO A 156 5.18 -11.28 3.21
C PRO A 156 5.76 -10.04 3.90
N ARG A 157 6.77 -10.24 4.75
CA ARG A 157 7.54 -9.17 5.41
C ARG A 157 8.98 -9.10 4.91
N GLY A 158 9.28 -9.78 3.81
CA GLY A 158 10.60 -9.84 3.21
C GLY A 158 10.92 -8.66 2.31
N GLN A 159 12.19 -8.57 1.90
CA GLN A 159 12.69 -7.48 1.06
C GLN A 159 12.10 -7.46 -0.37
N PHE A 160 11.31 -8.46 -0.76
CA PHE A 160 10.68 -8.57 -2.07
C PHE A 160 9.16 -8.37 -2.03
N VAL A 161 8.68 -7.70 -0.98
CA VAL A 161 7.30 -7.22 -0.85
C VAL A 161 7.34 -5.74 -0.46
N ASP A 162 6.70 -4.90 -1.27
CA ASP A 162 6.58 -3.46 -1.04
C ASP A 162 5.20 -3.00 -1.53
N GLY A 163 4.24 -3.00 -0.62
CA GLY A 163 2.84 -2.71 -0.94
C GLY A 163 2.30 -3.65 -2.02
N GLU A 164 1.90 -3.10 -3.16
CA GLU A 164 1.37 -3.86 -4.30
C GLU A 164 2.43 -4.62 -5.10
N MET A 165 3.69 -4.22 -4.97
CA MET A 165 4.78 -4.90 -5.63
C MET A 165 5.29 -6.05 -4.79
N TYR A 166 5.22 -7.22 -5.36
CA TYR A 166 5.77 -8.43 -4.76
C TYR A 166 6.33 -9.34 -5.86
N ILE A 167 7.28 -10.17 -5.47
CA ILE A 167 7.75 -11.23 -6.33
C ILE A 167 6.82 -12.44 -6.19
N PHE A 168 6.52 -13.05 -7.32
CA PHE A 168 6.03 -14.42 -7.38
C PHE A 168 6.87 -15.21 -8.37
N ALA A 169 6.93 -16.52 -8.22
CA ALA A 169 7.72 -17.36 -9.08
C ALA A 169 6.96 -18.64 -9.48
N LEU A 170 7.17 -19.03 -10.72
CA LEU A 170 6.62 -20.25 -11.31
C LEU A 170 7.74 -21.20 -11.70
N ASP A 171 7.47 -22.50 -11.68
CA ASP A 171 8.31 -23.45 -12.37
C ASP A 171 7.97 -23.52 -13.88
N SER A 172 8.74 -24.30 -14.61
CA SER A 172 8.55 -24.50 -16.07
C SER A 172 7.23 -25.16 -16.45
N GLN A 173 6.48 -25.68 -15.50
CA GLN A 173 5.18 -26.33 -15.71
C GLN A 173 4.00 -25.45 -15.24
N GLY A 174 4.29 -24.26 -14.71
CA GLY A 174 3.27 -23.32 -14.24
C GLY A 174 2.77 -23.61 -12.83
N THR A 175 3.56 -24.35 -12.00
CA THR A 175 3.30 -24.46 -10.58
C THR A 175 3.82 -23.20 -9.89
N MET A 176 3.06 -22.60 -9.00
CA MET A 176 3.52 -21.49 -8.16
C MET A 176 4.52 -22.01 -7.15
N VAL A 177 5.76 -21.55 -7.21
CA VAL A 177 6.85 -21.98 -6.31
C VAL A 177 7.21 -20.92 -5.26
N ALA A 178 6.77 -19.67 -5.46
CA ALA A 178 6.85 -18.60 -4.46
C ALA A 178 5.77 -17.54 -4.73
N HIS A 179 5.29 -16.86 -3.66
CA HIS A 179 4.34 -15.75 -3.83
C HIS A 179 4.35 -14.81 -2.60
N GLY A 180 4.85 -13.59 -2.75
CA GLY A 180 5.06 -12.64 -1.66
C GLY A 180 3.78 -12.15 -0.98
N ALA A 181 2.71 -11.94 -1.74
CA ALA A 181 1.44 -11.46 -1.17
C ALA A 181 0.52 -12.57 -0.64
N ASN A 182 0.65 -13.81 -1.11
CA ASN A 182 -0.25 -14.89 -0.67
C ASN A 182 0.42 -16.28 -0.76
N GLY A 183 0.96 -16.75 0.35
CA GLY A 183 1.60 -18.05 0.45
C GLY A 183 0.68 -19.26 0.18
N ASN A 184 -0.66 -19.09 0.24
CA ASN A 184 -1.60 -20.15 -0.06
C ASN A 184 -1.62 -20.56 -1.54
N PHE A 185 -0.99 -19.76 -2.41
CA PHE A 185 -0.85 -20.09 -3.83
C PHE A 185 0.30 -21.06 -4.10
N VAL A 186 1.27 -21.10 -3.22
CA VAL A 186 2.48 -21.93 -3.37
C VAL A 186 2.13 -23.42 -3.38
N GLY A 187 2.75 -24.17 -4.29
CA GLY A 187 2.53 -25.59 -4.52
C GLY A 187 1.32 -25.92 -5.40
N LYS A 188 0.54 -24.92 -5.80
CA LYS A 188 -0.63 -25.14 -6.68
C LYS A 188 -0.28 -24.95 -8.14
N GLN A 189 -0.97 -25.72 -8.98
CA GLN A 189 -0.88 -25.65 -10.44
C GLN A 189 -1.73 -24.48 -10.95
N TRP A 190 -1.12 -23.59 -11.73
CA TRP A 190 -1.75 -22.38 -12.25
C TRP A 190 -1.82 -22.32 -13.77
N ILE A 191 -1.26 -23.32 -14.47
CA ILE A 191 -1.12 -23.31 -15.93
C ILE A 191 -2.45 -23.10 -16.68
N ASP A 192 -3.54 -23.66 -16.15
CA ASP A 192 -4.88 -23.61 -16.73
C ASP A 192 -5.79 -22.53 -16.10
N VAL A 193 -5.26 -21.76 -15.12
CA VAL A 193 -6.02 -20.67 -14.50
C VAL A 193 -6.25 -19.57 -15.52
N LYS A 194 -7.50 -19.11 -15.57
CA LYS A 194 -7.93 -18.05 -16.48
C LYS A 194 -8.26 -16.79 -15.67
N ASP A 195 -8.00 -15.66 -16.28
CA ASP A 195 -8.47 -14.37 -15.78
C ASP A 195 -9.98 -14.15 -16.04
N ALA A 196 -10.50 -12.99 -15.67
CA ALA A 196 -11.90 -12.64 -15.85
C ALA A 196 -12.35 -12.61 -17.32
N ASP A 197 -11.41 -12.41 -18.26
CA ASP A 197 -11.64 -12.36 -19.68
C ASP A 197 -11.45 -13.72 -20.35
N GLY A 198 -11.17 -14.78 -19.57
CA GLY A 198 -10.95 -16.15 -20.04
C GLY A 198 -9.55 -16.43 -20.57
N LYS A 199 -8.59 -15.53 -20.34
CA LYS A 199 -7.19 -15.66 -20.78
C LYS A 199 -6.41 -16.58 -19.85
N ALA A 200 -5.77 -17.61 -20.39
CA ALA A 200 -4.84 -18.48 -19.67
C ALA A 200 -3.47 -17.80 -19.52
N PHE A 201 -3.39 -16.81 -18.66
CA PHE A 201 -2.25 -15.89 -18.54
C PHE A 201 -0.98 -16.58 -18.06
N VAL A 202 -1.09 -17.58 -17.16
CA VAL A 202 0.09 -18.34 -16.69
C VAL A 202 0.66 -19.19 -17.81
N LYS A 203 -0.19 -19.81 -18.64
CA LYS A 203 0.25 -20.56 -19.83
C LYS A 203 1.02 -19.64 -20.79
N GLU A 204 0.48 -18.47 -21.09
CA GLU A 204 1.14 -17.49 -21.96
C GLU A 204 2.50 -17.05 -21.38
N LEU A 205 2.57 -16.83 -20.06
CA LEU A 205 3.78 -16.44 -19.37
C LEU A 205 4.86 -17.54 -19.47
N VAL A 206 4.49 -18.78 -19.18
CA VAL A 206 5.40 -19.95 -19.27
C VAL A 206 5.88 -20.15 -20.70
N ASP A 207 4.98 -20.09 -21.69
CA ASP A 207 5.32 -20.23 -23.12
C ASP A 207 6.27 -19.11 -23.56
N ALA A 208 6.00 -17.85 -23.17
CA ALA A 208 6.86 -16.72 -23.48
C ALA A 208 8.24 -16.81 -22.78
N ALA A 209 8.27 -17.28 -21.54
CA ALA A 209 9.52 -17.49 -20.80
C ALA A 209 10.41 -18.56 -21.42
N HIS A 210 9.82 -19.62 -21.97
CA HIS A 210 10.57 -20.64 -22.70
C HIS A 210 11.11 -20.16 -24.04
N GLN A 211 10.35 -19.31 -24.73
CA GLN A 211 10.74 -18.82 -26.06
C GLN A 211 11.75 -17.66 -26.02
N LYS A 212 11.58 -16.73 -25.06
CA LYS A 212 12.27 -15.44 -25.06
C LYS A 212 13.17 -15.21 -23.83
N GLY A 213 12.99 -15.99 -22.79
CA GLY A 213 13.71 -15.82 -21.52
C GLY A 213 13.13 -14.72 -20.62
N ASN A 214 12.67 -13.61 -21.18
CA ASN A 214 12.05 -12.51 -20.46
C ASN A 214 10.95 -11.83 -21.30
N GLY A 215 10.13 -11.01 -20.66
CA GLY A 215 9.09 -10.27 -21.39
C GLY A 215 7.93 -9.84 -20.49
N TRP A 216 6.83 -9.51 -21.15
CA TRP A 216 5.62 -9.02 -20.52
C TRP A 216 4.42 -9.88 -20.88
N VAL A 217 3.55 -10.11 -19.88
CA VAL A 217 2.20 -10.67 -20.06
C VAL A 217 1.21 -9.75 -19.35
N GLU A 218 0.09 -9.48 -19.99
CA GLU A 218 -0.99 -8.66 -19.47
C GLU A 218 -2.24 -9.48 -19.28
N TYR A 219 -2.94 -9.28 -18.15
CA TYR A 219 -4.17 -9.98 -17.82
C TYR A 219 -5.00 -9.19 -16.83
N SER A 220 -6.25 -9.57 -16.65
CA SER A 220 -7.16 -8.96 -15.68
C SER A 220 -7.07 -9.69 -14.34
N TRP A 221 -6.81 -8.96 -13.25
CA TRP A 221 -6.67 -9.54 -11.92
C TRP A 221 -7.55 -8.85 -10.90
N TYR A 222 -8.19 -9.65 -10.04
CA TYR A 222 -9.02 -9.14 -8.95
C TYR A 222 -8.13 -8.56 -7.86
N ASP A 223 -8.33 -7.27 -7.57
CA ASP A 223 -7.69 -6.60 -6.44
C ASP A 223 -8.62 -6.69 -5.22
N PRO A 224 -8.22 -7.40 -4.14
CA PRO A 224 -9.07 -7.60 -2.97
C PRO A 224 -9.26 -6.34 -2.10
N GLU A 225 -8.39 -5.35 -2.24
CA GLU A 225 -8.46 -4.14 -1.43
C GLU A 225 -9.51 -3.17 -1.96
N ILE A 226 -9.49 -2.92 -3.26
CA ILE A 226 -10.53 -2.08 -3.90
C ILE A 226 -11.73 -2.89 -4.37
N LYS A 227 -11.66 -4.24 -4.28
CA LYS A 227 -12.71 -5.18 -4.71
C LYS A 227 -13.09 -5.05 -6.19
N GLU A 228 -12.13 -4.72 -7.03
CA GLU A 228 -12.30 -4.56 -8.47
C GLU A 228 -11.34 -5.45 -9.25
N THR A 229 -11.72 -5.77 -10.49
CA THR A 229 -10.83 -6.44 -11.44
C THR A 229 -10.14 -5.39 -12.29
N LEU A 230 -8.82 -5.35 -12.21
CA LEU A 230 -7.99 -4.37 -12.91
C LEU A 230 -7.05 -5.03 -13.91
N PRO A 231 -6.72 -4.37 -15.03
CA PRO A 231 -5.66 -4.81 -15.91
C PRO A 231 -4.31 -4.78 -15.17
N LYS A 232 -3.58 -5.91 -15.21
CA LYS A 232 -2.25 -6.06 -14.62
C LYS A 232 -1.23 -6.40 -15.72
N ALA A 233 -0.10 -5.69 -15.74
CA ALA A 233 1.05 -6.01 -16.58
C ALA A 233 2.12 -6.64 -15.72
N VAL A 234 2.56 -7.85 -16.06
CA VAL A 234 3.58 -8.63 -15.35
C VAL A 234 4.82 -8.76 -16.22
N TYR A 235 5.95 -8.32 -15.67
CA TYR A 235 7.27 -8.62 -16.21
C TYR A 235 7.79 -9.91 -15.61
N PHE A 236 8.49 -10.69 -16.43
CA PHE A 236 9.09 -11.94 -16.01
C PHE A 236 10.52 -12.09 -16.55
N GLU A 237 11.34 -12.79 -15.80
CA GLU A 237 12.62 -13.35 -16.26
C GLU A 237 12.76 -14.81 -15.87
N LYS A 238 13.23 -15.64 -16.81
CA LYS A 238 13.51 -17.04 -16.59
C LYS A 238 14.95 -17.23 -16.16
N VAL A 239 15.14 -17.82 -14.99
CA VAL A 239 16.46 -18.19 -14.45
C VAL A 239 16.45 -19.70 -14.17
N ASN A 240 17.23 -20.46 -14.91
CA ASN A 240 17.24 -21.91 -14.86
C ASN A 240 15.83 -22.50 -15.09
N ASP A 241 15.28 -23.19 -14.11
CA ASP A 241 13.94 -23.82 -14.11
C ASP A 241 12.87 -22.97 -13.43
N VAL A 242 13.19 -21.73 -13.04
CA VAL A 242 12.26 -20.82 -12.36
C VAL A 242 12.00 -19.59 -13.21
N ILE A 243 10.76 -19.12 -13.21
CA ILE A 243 10.32 -17.87 -13.84
C ILE A 243 9.97 -16.91 -12.73
N ILE A 244 10.76 -15.85 -12.57
CA ILE A 244 10.62 -14.83 -11.51
C ILE A 244 9.82 -13.67 -12.09
N CYS A 245 8.77 -13.25 -11.38
CA CYS A 245 7.77 -12.33 -11.89
C CYS A 245 7.45 -11.22 -10.90
N SER A 246 7.13 -10.04 -11.42
CA SER A 246 6.47 -8.96 -10.68
C SER A 246 5.55 -8.17 -11.60
N GLY A 247 4.50 -7.57 -11.08
CA GLY A 247 3.53 -6.88 -11.91
C GLY A 247 3.02 -5.58 -11.31
N VAL A 248 2.54 -4.73 -12.22
CA VAL A 248 1.92 -3.44 -11.91
C VAL A 248 0.52 -3.39 -12.50
N TYR A 249 -0.40 -2.75 -11.79
CA TYR A 249 -1.73 -2.50 -12.31
C TYR A 249 -1.69 -1.33 -13.31
N LYS A 250 -2.46 -1.45 -14.37
CA LYS A 250 -2.71 -0.34 -15.32
C LYS A 250 -3.84 0.52 -14.76
N GLN A 251 -3.65 1.79 -14.72
CA GLN A 251 -4.71 2.78 -14.52
C GLN A 251 -5.35 3.15 -15.85
#